data_c8f5084306b2dd45d43608eedf7dea23
#
_entry.id   c8f5084306b2dd45d43608eedf7dea23
#
_cell.length_a   1.000
_cell.length_b   1.000
_cell.length_c   1.000
_cell.angle_alpha   90.00
_cell.angle_beta   90.00
_cell.angle_gamma   90.00
#
_symmetry.space_group_name_H-M   'P 1'
#
loop_
_entity.id
_entity.type
_entity.pdbx_description
1 polymer ?
#
loop_
_entity_poly.entity_id
_entity_poly.type
_entity_poly.pdbx_seq_one_letter_code
_entity_poly.pdbx_strand_id
1 'polypeptide(L)'
;MLRSVGRLLAYRGIGWLFVTWLCIAAIPISADTTPQAELDAEGFDHYTLALTWHAGFCETRREPPRECREASLREGAAQGFVLHGLWPSLPERFAERGVTRQRWWSQGCFLDEPRADGSFCRAHAPFDFPEPFDDRLDNAMPGRASCLDRYEYAKHAACLALPAEAYFSTALELLEAVNASAFVDFLMIHQGDEVTRNALIDAFEAAFGDGTGRALSLKCGGRGNRVLTEVRIGIDAEQVEDFPDSASLTALRRGRCATRVHLVAAQ
;
A
#
# COMPACT_ATOMS: atom_id res chain seq x y z
N MET A 1 -28.17 88.26 -17.45
CA MET A 1 -29.58 88.54 -17.86
C MET A 1 -30.38 87.27 -17.70
N LEU A 2 -31.56 87.47 -17.00
CA LEU A 2 -32.75 86.61 -16.87
C LEU A 2 -32.54 85.11 -16.48
N ARG A 3 -32.86 84.71 -15.24
CA ARG A 3 -34.17 84.43 -14.56
C ARG A 3 -35.09 83.44 -15.32
N SER A 4 -35.34 82.26 -14.74
CA SER A 4 -36.71 81.79 -14.37
C SER A 4 -36.56 80.35 -13.74
N VAL A 5 -36.90 80.18 -12.60
CA VAL A 5 -37.91 79.68 -11.67
C VAL A 5 -38.89 78.67 -12.31
N GLY A 6 -39.01 77.51 -11.74
CA GLY A 6 -40.04 76.52 -12.05
C GLY A 6 -40.06 75.27 -11.13
N ARG A 7 -40.71 75.46 -10.06
CA ARG A 7 -41.58 74.59 -9.23
C ARG A 7 -41.46 73.11 -9.15
N LEU A 8 -41.36 72.66 -7.88
CA LEU A 8 -41.62 71.32 -7.28
C LEU A 8 -42.94 70.71 -7.75
N LEU A 9 -42.91 69.43 -7.93
CA LEU A 9 -44.03 68.49 -7.63
C LEU A 9 -43.50 67.21 -6.99
N ALA A 10 -43.92 66.97 -5.76
CA ALA A 10 -43.68 65.81 -5.00
C ALA A 10 -44.58 64.64 -5.47
N TYR A 11 -44.01 63.51 -5.79
CA TYR A 11 -44.78 62.27 -5.96
C TYR A 11 -44.36 61.29 -4.87
N ARG A 12 -45.30 61.02 -3.96
CA ARG A 12 -45.22 59.92 -2.98
C ARG A 12 -45.52 58.60 -3.71
N GLY A 13 -44.47 57.75 -3.96
CA GLY A 13 -44.64 56.43 -4.46
C GLY A 13 -44.35 55.44 -3.31
N ILE A 14 -45.37 54.68 -2.93
CA ILE A 14 -45.30 53.59 -1.94
C ILE A 14 -44.51 52.47 -2.59
N GLY A 15 -43.29 52.29 -2.11
CA GLY A 15 -42.45 51.17 -2.55
C GLY A 15 -42.81 49.87 -1.79
N TRP A 16 -43.33 48.91 -2.50
CA TRP A 16 -43.50 47.53 -2.00
C TRP A 16 -42.14 46.87 -1.93
N LEU A 17 -41.69 46.54 -0.71
CA LEU A 17 -40.52 45.72 -0.47
C LEU A 17 -40.89 44.25 -0.74
N PHE A 18 -40.51 43.74 -1.90
CA PHE A 18 -40.49 42.29 -2.13
C PHE A 18 -39.28 41.72 -1.41
N VAL A 19 -39.49 41.11 -0.25
CA VAL A 19 -38.50 40.25 0.41
C VAL A 19 -38.49 38.92 -0.34
N THR A 20 -37.56 38.77 -1.26
CA THR A 20 -37.28 37.47 -1.88
C THR A 20 -36.56 36.59 -0.86
N TRP A 21 -37.27 35.62 -0.31
CA TRP A 21 -36.68 34.51 0.47
C TRP A 21 -35.88 33.65 -0.48
N LEU A 22 -34.53 33.78 -0.41
CA LEU A 22 -33.62 32.83 -1.04
C LEU A 22 -33.65 31.54 -0.20
N CYS A 23 -34.40 30.54 -0.65
CA CYS A 23 -34.26 29.17 -0.13
C CYS A 23 -32.89 28.65 -0.59
N ILE A 24 -31.87 28.74 0.26
CA ILE A 24 -30.63 28.02 0.09
C ILE A 24 -30.96 26.53 0.39
N ALA A 25 -31.17 25.76 -0.67
CA ALA A 25 -31.22 24.29 -0.55
C ALA A 25 -29.83 23.84 -0.08
N ALA A 26 -29.72 23.41 1.17
CA ALA A 26 -28.54 22.70 1.67
C ALA A 26 -28.44 21.42 0.87
N ILE A 27 -27.50 21.36 -0.07
CA ILE A 27 -27.08 20.10 -0.71
C ILE A 27 -26.45 19.27 0.41
N PRO A 28 -26.96 18.07 0.72
CA PRO A 28 -26.26 17.19 1.64
C PRO A 28 -24.88 16.91 1.02
N ILE A 29 -23.83 17.36 1.68
CA ILE A 29 -22.46 16.90 1.41
C ILE A 29 -22.50 15.44 1.82
N SER A 30 -22.55 14.51 0.85
CA SER A 30 -22.25 13.13 1.09
C SER A 30 -20.85 13.13 1.68
N ALA A 31 -20.70 12.68 2.91
CA ALA A 31 -19.38 12.41 3.46
C ALA A 31 -18.77 11.35 2.53
N ASP A 32 -17.78 11.74 1.76
CA ASP A 32 -16.92 10.82 1.02
C ASP A 32 -16.23 9.99 2.10
N THR A 33 -16.71 8.76 2.29
CA THR A 33 -16.10 7.82 3.23
C THR A 33 -14.73 7.52 2.64
N THR A 34 -13.66 7.92 3.32
CA THR A 34 -12.30 7.60 2.86
C THR A 34 -12.13 6.08 2.83
N PRO A 35 -11.34 5.53 1.90
CA PRO A 35 -11.07 4.09 1.85
C PRO A 35 -10.57 3.53 3.17
N GLN A 36 -9.86 4.33 3.95
CA GLN A 36 -9.39 3.97 5.29
C GLN A 36 -10.55 3.75 6.27
N ALA A 37 -11.58 4.61 6.26
CA ALA A 37 -12.75 4.44 7.13
C ALA A 37 -13.55 3.15 6.81
N GLU A 38 -13.52 2.68 5.56
CA GLU A 38 -14.08 1.38 5.17
C GLU A 38 -13.24 0.22 5.68
N LEU A 39 -11.90 0.36 5.68
CA LEU A 39 -10.98 -0.63 6.25
C LEU A 39 -11.09 -0.72 7.77
N ASP A 40 -11.23 0.41 8.46
CA ASP A 40 -11.44 0.46 9.92
C ASP A 40 -12.72 -0.28 10.34
N ALA A 41 -13.75 -0.28 9.47
CA ALA A 41 -14.98 -1.02 9.69
C ALA A 41 -14.80 -2.55 9.66
N GLU A 42 -13.74 -3.08 9.05
CA GLU A 42 -13.44 -4.51 8.99
C GLU A 42 -12.75 -5.04 10.25
N GLY A 43 -12.27 -4.18 11.14
CA GLY A 43 -11.73 -4.53 12.47
C GLY A 43 -10.55 -5.50 12.40
N PHE A 44 -9.44 -5.10 11.81
CA PHE A 44 -8.19 -5.85 11.87
C PHE A 44 -7.05 -5.00 12.45
N ASP A 45 -6.12 -5.66 13.15
CA ASP A 45 -5.12 -4.96 13.97
C ASP A 45 -4.03 -4.25 13.15
N HIS A 46 -3.57 -4.84 12.03
CA HIS A 46 -2.43 -4.32 11.30
C HIS A 46 -2.37 -4.84 9.86
N TYR A 47 -1.63 -4.11 9.05
CA TYR A 47 -1.12 -4.58 7.77
C TYR A 47 0.27 -5.20 7.90
N THR A 48 0.55 -6.18 7.06
CA THR A 48 1.90 -6.60 6.72
C THR A 48 2.22 -6.10 5.32
N LEU A 49 3.02 -5.06 5.21
CA LEU A 49 3.57 -4.60 3.93
C LEU A 49 4.69 -5.54 3.52
N ALA A 50 4.52 -6.25 2.42
CA ALA A 50 5.51 -7.18 1.88
C ALA A 50 6.22 -6.57 0.67
N LEU A 51 7.54 -6.44 0.77
CA LEU A 51 8.39 -5.77 -0.21
C LEU A 51 9.51 -6.72 -0.67
N THR A 52 9.60 -6.94 -1.96
CA THR A 52 10.57 -7.87 -2.55
C THR A 52 11.89 -7.17 -2.86
N TRP A 53 13.00 -7.74 -2.41
CA TRP A 53 14.33 -7.47 -2.94
C TRP A 53 14.51 -8.26 -4.23
N HIS A 54 14.21 -7.62 -5.35
CA HIS A 54 13.95 -8.31 -6.62
C HIS A 54 15.13 -9.14 -7.11
N ALA A 55 16.36 -8.60 -7.05
CA ALA A 55 17.55 -9.31 -7.48
C ALA A 55 17.75 -10.62 -6.68
N GLY A 56 17.62 -10.58 -5.36
CA GLY A 56 17.74 -11.77 -4.51
C GLY A 56 16.58 -12.76 -4.67
N PHE A 57 15.38 -12.24 -4.91
CA PHE A 57 14.22 -13.07 -5.25
C PHE A 57 14.51 -13.87 -6.53
N CYS A 58 14.96 -13.22 -7.59
CA CYS A 58 15.22 -13.85 -8.87
C CYS A 58 16.37 -14.84 -8.80
N GLU A 59 17.47 -14.54 -8.09
CA GLU A 59 18.61 -15.42 -7.92
C GLU A 59 18.25 -16.74 -7.22
N THR A 60 17.31 -16.68 -6.28
CA THR A 60 16.94 -17.87 -5.50
C THR A 60 15.91 -18.77 -6.17
N ARG A 61 15.39 -18.41 -7.36
CA ARG A 61 14.38 -19.20 -8.07
C ARG A 61 15.00 -20.22 -9.01
N ARG A 62 14.57 -21.48 -8.89
CA ARG A 62 14.96 -22.53 -9.84
C ARG A 62 14.31 -22.34 -11.20
N GLU A 63 13.06 -21.89 -11.18
CA GLU A 63 12.25 -21.54 -12.36
C GLU A 63 11.87 -20.05 -12.23
N PRO A 64 12.69 -19.15 -12.80
CA PRO A 64 12.45 -17.73 -12.67
C PRO A 64 11.13 -17.34 -13.35
N PRO A 65 10.24 -16.59 -12.70
CA PRO A 65 9.03 -16.08 -13.32
C PRO A 65 9.36 -15.01 -14.37
N ARG A 66 8.34 -14.51 -15.05
CA ARG A 66 8.50 -13.61 -16.20
C ARG A 66 9.26 -12.34 -15.82
N GLU A 67 8.94 -11.73 -14.71
CA GLU A 67 9.58 -10.51 -14.16
C GLU A 67 11.08 -10.69 -13.90
N CYS A 68 11.54 -11.90 -13.68
CA CYS A 68 12.97 -12.19 -13.52
C CYS A 68 13.71 -12.41 -14.84
N ARG A 69 12.98 -12.69 -15.95
CA ARG A 69 13.57 -12.98 -17.26
C ARG A 69 13.65 -11.76 -18.16
N GLU A 70 12.72 -10.82 -18.02
CA GLU A 70 12.65 -9.61 -18.83
C GLU A 70 13.57 -8.53 -18.29
N ALA A 71 14.52 -8.05 -19.11
CA ALA A 71 15.53 -7.09 -18.69
C ALA A 71 14.93 -5.77 -18.19
N SER A 72 13.92 -5.23 -18.90
CA SER A 72 13.26 -3.98 -18.52
C SER A 72 12.59 -4.03 -17.16
N LEU A 73 12.00 -5.16 -16.78
CA LEU A 73 11.39 -5.35 -15.46
C LEU A 73 12.44 -5.45 -14.35
N ARG A 74 13.61 -6.03 -14.65
CA ARG A 74 14.73 -6.06 -13.69
C ARG A 74 15.36 -4.69 -13.50
N GLU A 75 15.53 -3.92 -14.57
CA GLU A 75 16.05 -2.56 -14.51
C GLU A 75 15.12 -1.63 -13.72
N GLY A 76 13.81 -1.70 -13.92
CA GLY A 76 12.82 -0.96 -13.14
C GLY A 76 12.86 -1.30 -11.64
N ALA A 77 13.18 -2.55 -11.31
CA ALA A 77 13.29 -3.03 -9.92
C ALA A 77 14.65 -2.78 -9.27
N ALA A 78 15.59 -2.10 -9.95
CA ALA A 78 16.96 -1.94 -9.48
C ALA A 78 17.16 -0.85 -8.41
N GLN A 79 16.18 0.03 -8.23
CA GLN A 79 16.32 1.26 -7.42
C GLN A 79 15.85 1.10 -5.96
N GLY A 80 15.48 -0.10 -5.53
CA GLY A 80 15.01 -0.36 -4.18
C GLY A 80 14.17 -1.63 -4.08
N PHE A 81 13.19 -1.60 -3.20
CA PHE A 81 12.19 -2.65 -3.11
C PHE A 81 11.12 -2.48 -4.18
N VAL A 82 10.49 -3.61 -4.53
CA VAL A 82 9.26 -3.65 -5.32
C VAL A 82 8.13 -4.24 -4.50
N LEU A 83 6.89 -3.87 -4.82
CA LEU A 83 5.71 -4.30 -4.11
C LEU A 83 5.48 -5.82 -4.33
N HIS A 84 5.28 -6.54 -3.24
CA HIS A 84 4.70 -7.88 -3.26
C HIS A 84 3.21 -7.80 -2.95
N GLY A 85 2.85 -7.16 -1.83
CA GLY A 85 1.46 -6.99 -1.43
C GLY A 85 1.32 -6.28 -0.09
N LEU A 86 0.08 -5.98 0.27
CA LEU A 86 -0.32 -5.38 1.54
C LEU A 86 -1.37 -6.29 2.19
N TRP A 87 -1.00 -6.95 3.29
CA TRP A 87 -1.79 -8.04 3.86
C TRP A 87 -2.40 -7.66 5.21
N PRO A 88 -3.72 -7.47 5.29
CA PRO A 88 -4.38 -7.23 6.56
C PRO A 88 -4.27 -8.45 7.47
N SER A 89 -4.15 -8.21 8.77
CA SER A 89 -4.23 -9.25 9.80
C SER A 89 -5.65 -9.85 9.82
N LEU A 90 -5.89 -10.86 10.69
CA LEU A 90 -7.19 -11.54 10.73
C LEU A 90 -8.31 -10.56 11.10
N PRO A 91 -9.28 -10.28 10.20
CA PRO A 91 -10.41 -9.42 10.51
C PRO A 91 -11.34 -10.04 11.56
N GLU A 92 -11.95 -9.17 12.38
CA GLU A 92 -12.80 -9.58 13.51
C GLU A 92 -13.95 -10.49 13.09
N ARG A 93 -14.64 -10.17 11.99
CA ARG A 93 -15.74 -11.00 11.45
C ARG A 93 -15.33 -12.43 11.07
N PHE A 94 -14.06 -12.65 10.70
CA PHE A 94 -13.54 -14.01 10.48
C PHE A 94 -13.13 -14.67 11.79
N ALA A 95 -12.59 -13.91 12.74
CA ALA A 95 -12.25 -14.41 14.07
C ALA A 95 -13.52 -14.89 14.81
N GLU A 96 -14.62 -14.14 14.75
CA GLU A 96 -15.92 -14.51 15.30
C GLU A 96 -16.48 -15.82 14.68
N ARG A 97 -16.16 -16.09 13.42
CA ARG A 97 -16.50 -17.37 12.74
C ARG A 97 -15.56 -18.51 13.10
N GLY A 98 -14.62 -18.30 14.05
CA GLY A 98 -13.65 -19.30 14.49
C GLY A 98 -12.47 -19.50 13.55
N VAL A 99 -12.20 -18.58 12.63
CA VAL A 99 -11.01 -18.61 11.78
C VAL A 99 -9.79 -18.28 12.62
N THR A 100 -8.76 -19.14 12.57
CA THR A 100 -7.51 -18.88 13.27
C THR A 100 -6.60 -17.97 12.44
N ARG A 101 -5.69 -17.23 13.10
CA ARG A 101 -4.68 -16.39 12.43
C ARG A 101 -3.87 -17.20 11.39
N GLN A 102 -3.53 -18.45 11.68
CA GLN A 102 -2.81 -19.30 10.74
C GLN A 102 -3.64 -19.64 9.50
N ARG A 103 -4.93 -19.93 9.68
CA ARG A 103 -5.85 -20.21 8.57
C ARG A 103 -6.06 -18.97 7.70
N TRP A 104 -6.29 -17.81 8.32
CA TRP A 104 -6.37 -16.54 7.61
C TRP A 104 -5.10 -16.25 6.80
N TRP A 105 -3.93 -16.37 7.44
CA TRP A 105 -2.65 -16.19 6.77
C TRP A 105 -2.47 -17.07 5.53
N SER A 106 -2.94 -18.31 5.58
CA SER A 106 -2.81 -19.24 4.47
C SER A 106 -3.82 -19.02 3.35
N GLN A 107 -5.05 -18.64 3.67
CA GLN A 107 -6.18 -18.60 2.75
C GLN A 107 -6.70 -17.18 2.45
N GLY A 108 -6.65 -16.27 3.42
CA GLY A 108 -7.23 -14.93 3.26
C GLY A 108 -8.68 -14.99 2.82
N CYS A 109 -9.06 -14.15 1.86
CA CYS A 109 -10.40 -14.07 1.28
C CYS A 109 -10.84 -15.36 0.56
N PHE A 110 -9.93 -16.26 0.22
CA PHE A 110 -10.29 -17.58 -0.33
C PHE A 110 -11.06 -18.48 0.66
N LEU A 111 -11.24 -18.03 1.90
CA LEU A 111 -12.16 -18.64 2.86
C LEU A 111 -13.62 -18.46 2.46
N ASP A 112 -13.97 -17.35 1.84
CA ASP A 112 -15.33 -17.01 1.39
C ASP A 112 -15.47 -17.21 -0.13
N GLU A 113 -14.45 -16.85 -0.89
CA GLU A 113 -14.40 -17.01 -2.33
C GLU A 113 -13.25 -17.96 -2.71
N PRO A 114 -13.53 -19.28 -2.83
CA PRO A 114 -12.48 -20.25 -3.12
C PRO A 114 -11.68 -19.88 -4.36
N ARG A 115 -10.35 -20.01 -4.27
CA ARG A 115 -9.46 -19.74 -5.37
C ARG A 115 -9.84 -20.59 -6.59
N ALA A 116 -10.01 -19.94 -7.75
CA ALA A 116 -10.20 -20.62 -9.00
C ALA A 116 -8.94 -21.39 -9.44
N ASP A 117 -9.12 -22.48 -10.15
CA ASP A 117 -8.03 -23.31 -10.66
C ASP A 117 -7.25 -22.61 -11.78
N GLY A 118 -5.95 -22.86 -11.82
CA GLY A 118 -5.06 -22.39 -12.88
C GLY A 118 -4.04 -21.35 -12.42
N SER A 119 -3.42 -20.65 -13.39
CA SER A 119 -2.51 -19.55 -13.11
C SER A 119 -3.28 -18.31 -12.65
N PHE A 120 -2.60 -17.38 -11.96
CA PHE A 120 -3.21 -16.13 -11.52
C PHE A 120 -3.89 -15.37 -12.66
N CYS A 121 -3.27 -15.34 -13.83
CA CYS A 121 -3.81 -14.69 -15.03
C CYS A 121 -5.09 -15.31 -15.58
N ARG A 122 -5.32 -16.59 -15.35
CA ARG A 122 -6.56 -17.28 -15.77
C ARG A 122 -7.62 -17.27 -14.68
N ALA A 123 -7.19 -17.29 -13.42
CA ALA A 123 -8.08 -17.36 -12.27
C ALA A 123 -8.79 -16.02 -12.01
N HIS A 124 -8.16 -14.89 -12.38
CA HIS A 124 -8.66 -13.56 -12.03
C HIS A 124 -8.61 -12.64 -13.26
N ALA A 125 -9.66 -11.83 -13.45
CA ALA A 125 -9.71 -10.82 -14.51
C ALA A 125 -8.65 -9.71 -14.28
N PRO A 126 -8.14 -9.06 -15.35
CA PRO A 126 -7.32 -7.86 -15.20
C PRO A 126 -8.13 -6.71 -14.59
N PHE A 127 -7.44 -5.81 -13.92
CA PHE A 127 -8.01 -4.53 -13.50
C PHE A 127 -8.05 -3.57 -14.69
N ASP A 128 -8.99 -2.64 -14.65
CA ASP A 128 -9.13 -1.52 -15.59
C ASP A 128 -8.85 -0.23 -14.82
N PHE A 129 -7.56 0.03 -14.57
CA PHE A 129 -7.12 1.23 -13.87
C PHE A 129 -6.87 2.38 -14.85
N PRO A 130 -7.02 3.66 -14.40
CA PRO A 130 -6.60 4.82 -15.19
C PRO A 130 -5.09 4.73 -15.51
N GLU A 131 -4.68 5.11 -16.74
CA GLU A 131 -3.27 4.98 -17.19
C GLU A 131 -2.22 5.52 -16.22
N PRO A 132 -2.33 6.72 -15.63
CA PRO A 132 -1.30 7.21 -14.70
C PRO A 132 -1.12 6.31 -13.48
N PHE A 133 -2.20 5.68 -13.01
CA PHE A 133 -2.15 4.76 -11.87
C PHE A 133 -1.64 3.38 -12.28
N ASP A 134 -2.11 2.88 -13.43
CA ASP A 134 -1.70 1.58 -13.97
C ASP A 134 -0.20 1.53 -14.25
N ASP A 135 0.35 2.56 -14.89
CA ASP A 135 1.80 2.72 -15.14
C ASP A 135 2.60 2.78 -13.83
N ARG A 136 2.11 3.51 -12.82
CA ARG A 136 2.76 3.59 -11.50
C ARG A 136 2.82 2.22 -10.83
N LEU A 137 1.71 1.47 -10.90
CA LEU A 137 1.63 0.13 -10.33
C LEU A 137 2.49 -0.88 -11.11
N ASP A 138 2.56 -0.79 -12.46
CA ASP A 138 3.43 -1.63 -13.29
C ASP A 138 4.91 -1.45 -12.92
N ASN A 139 5.35 -0.22 -12.71
CA ASN A 139 6.72 0.09 -12.31
C ASN A 139 7.03 -0.41 -10.89
N ALA A 140 6.08 -0.27 -9.97
CA ALA A 140 6.24 -0.64 -8.57
C ALA A 140 6.13 -2.16 -8.32
N MET A 141 5.40 -2.89 -9.17
CA MET A 141 5.07 -4.30 -8.97
C MET A 141 5.37 -5.14 -10.23
N PRO A 142 6.65 -5.41 -10.53
CA PRO A 142 7.05 -6.22 -11.70
C PRO A 142 6.38 -7.60 -11.78
N GLY A 143 5.95 -8.13 -10.63
CA GLY A 143 5.17 -9.37 -10.52
C GLY A 143 3.81 -9.33 -11.25
N ARG A 144 3.31 -8.14 -11.64
CA ARG A 144 2.13 -8.00 -12.52
C ARG A 144 2.32 -8.72 -13.86
N ALA A 145 3.57 -8.81 -14.36
CA ALA A 145 3.90 -9.59 -15.54
C ALA A 145 3.52 -11.09 -15.40
N SER A 146 3.40 -11.58 -14.16
CA SER A 146 2.91 -12.92 -13.80
C SER A 146 1.51 -12.87 -13.12
N CYS A 147 0.81 -11.73 -13.23
CA CYS A 147 -0.52 -11.45 -12.66
C CYS A 147 -0.58 -11.56 -11.12
N LEU A 148 0.51 -11.18 -10.46
CA LEU A 148 0.60 -11.21 -8.99
C LEU A 148 -0.41 -10.24 -8.35
N ASP A 149 -0.64 -9.06 -8.95
CA ASP A 149 -1.61 -8.06 -8.54
C ASP A 149 -3.00 -8.67 -8.32
N ARG A 150 -3.47 -9.44 -9.29
CA ARG A 150 -4.79 -10.09 -9.24
C ARG A 150 -4.90 -11.10 -8.10
N TYR A 151 -3.83 -11.87 -7.89
CA TYR A 151 -3.77 -12.83 -6.82
C TYR A 151 -3.73 -12.17 -5.44
N GLU A 152 -2.89 -11.14 -5.29
CA GLU A 152 -2.73 -10.42 -4.01
C GLU A 152 -4.03 -9.75 -3.61
N TYR A 153 -4.69 -9.06 -4.54
CA TYR A 153 -6.00 -8.48 -4.27
C TYR A 153 -7.06 -9.54 -3.94
N ALA A 154 -7.19 -10.57 -4.77
CA ALA A 154 -8.18 -11.62 -4.55
C ALA A 154 -8.00 -12.33 -3.21
N LYS A 155 -6.76 -12.52 -2.76
CA LYS A 155 -6.47 -13.20 -1.50
C LYS A 155 -6.58 -12.29 -0.28
N HIS A 156 -6.20 -11.02 -0.41
CA HIS A 156 -5.95 -10.19 0.76
C HIS A 156 -6.90 -8.99 0.91
N ALA A 157 -7.65 -8.63 -0.14
CA ALA A 157 -8.49 -7.44 -0.14
C ALA A 157 -9.91 -7.64 -0.65
N ALA A 158 -10.15 -8.54 -1.60
CA ALA A 158 -11.44 -8.66 -2.28
C ALA A 158 -12.64 -8.89 -1.34
N CYS A 159 -12.44 -9.59 -0.23
CA CYS A 159 -13.48 -9.83 0.76
C CYS A 159 -13.61 -8.70 1.82
N LEU A 160 -12.81 -7.64 1.75
CA LEU A 160 -12.81 -6.54 2.71
C LEU A 160 -13.58 -5.30 2.20
N ALA A 161 -14.38 -5.46 1.16
CA ALA A 161 -15.12 -4.37 0.50
C ALA A 161 -14.24 -3.17 0.06
N LEU A 162 -12.92 -3.37 -0.03
CA LEU A 162 -11.95 -2.36 -0.41
C LEU A 162 -11.81 -2.32 -1.93
N PRO A 163 -12.05 -1.17 -2.59
CA PRO A 163 -11.80 -1.03 -4.02
C PRO A 163 -10.33 -1.33 -4.38
N ALA A 164 -10.10 -2.03 -5.49
CA ALA A 164 -8.74 -2.45 -5.88
C ALA A 164 -7.79 -1.26 -6.04
N GLU A 165 -8.26 -0.14 -6.61
CA GLU A 165 -7.46 1.08 -6.77
C GLU A 165 -7.03 1.65 -5.41
N ALA A 166 -7.95 1.73 -4.43
CA ALA A 166 -7.63 2.19 -3.08
C ALA A 166 -6.63 1.28 -2.38
N TYR A 167 -6.81 -0.05 -2.47
CA TYR A 167 -5.87 -1.04 -1.91
C TYR A 167 -4.44 -0.85 -2.46
N PHE A 168 -4.31 -0.74 -3.77
CA PHE A 168 -2.99 -0.54 -4.38
C PHE A 168 -2.45 0.86 -4.18
N SER A 169 -3.29 1.91 -4.07
CA SER A 169 -2.84 3.27 -3.75
C SER A 169 -2.13 3.29 -2.40
N THR A 170 -2.77 2.78 -1.36
CA THR A 170 -2.15 2.66 -0.03
C THR A 170 -0.85 1.85 -0.09
N ALA A 171 -0.84 0.71 -0.78
CA ALA A 171 0.38 -0.11 -0.89
C ALA A 171 1.53 0.61 -1.62
N LEU A 172 1.22 1.43 -2.63
CA LEU A 172 2.20 2.22 -3.38
C LEU A 172 2.77 3.36 -2.53
N GLU A 173 1.93 4.07 -1.79
CA GLU A 173 2.36 5.15 -0.89
C GLU A 173 3.31 4.64 0.18
N LEU A 174 2.98 3.49 0.79
CA LEU A 174 3.84 2.82 1.77
C LEU A 174 5.17 2.35 1.16
N LEU A 175 5.15 1.75 -0.04
CA LEU A 175 6.36 1.37 -0.77
C LEU A 175 7.26 2.57 -1.05
N GLU A 176 6.70 3.69 -1.54
CA GLU A 176 7.42 4.90 -1.85
C GLU A 176 8.08 5.50 -0.60
N ALA A 177 7.35 5.55 0.52
CA ALA A 177 7.91 6.02 1.78
C ALA A 177 9.07 5.13 2.26
N VAL A 178 8.96 3.80 2.11
CA VAL A 178 10.09 2.90 2.42
C VAL A 178 11.26 3.13 1.47
N ASN A 179 11.02 3.23 0.16
CA ASN A 179 12.09 3.41 -0.83
C ASN A 179 12.79 4.78 -0.70
N ALA A 180 12.13 5.78 -0.14
CA ALA A 180 12.72 7.08 0.17
C ALA A 180 13.49 7.11 1.52
N SER A 181 13.57 6.01 2.25
CA SER A 181 14.17 5.96 3.59
C SER A 181 15.67 5.66 3.58
N ALA A 182 16.37 6.10 4.64
CA ALA A 182 17.77 5.75 4.88
C ALA A 182 18.00 4.23 5.03
N PHE A 183 16.96 3.44 5.31
CA PHE A 183 17.05 1.98 5.29
C PHE A 183 17.34 1.43 3.88
N VAL A 184 16.66 1.96 2.87
CA VAL A 184 16.92 1.56 1.48
C VAL A 184 18.26 2.11 0.99
N ASP A 185 18.65 3.32 1.38
CA ASP A 185 20.00 3.85 1.09
C ASP A 185 21.09 2.91 1.60
N PHE A 186 20.95 2.39 2.84
CA PHE A 186 21.86 1.39 3.39
C PHE A 186 21.95 0.13 2.52
N LEU A 187 20.79 -0.40 2.08
CA LEU A 187 20.75 -1.58 1.21
C LEU A 187 21.41 -1.32 -0.15
N MET A 188 21.17 -0.15 -0.72
CA MET A 188 21.72 0.24 -2.02
C MET A 188 23.24 0.39 -1.97
N ILE A 189 23.79 0.95 -0.89
CA ILE A 189 25.24 1.09 -0.69
C ILE A 189 25.90 -0.29 -0.55
N HIS A 190 25.21 -1.26 0.04
CA HIS A 190 25.73 -2.62 0.31
C HIS A 190 25.30 -3.67 -0.71
N GLN A 191 24.82 -3.26 -1.89
CA GLN A 191 24.54 -4.21 -2.98
C GLN A 191 25.80 -5.00 -3.37
N GLY A 192 25.65 -6.31 -3.45
CA GLY A 192 26.74 -7.24 -3.71
C GLY A 192 27.47 -7.73 -2.45
N ASP A 193 27.25 -7.10 -1.32
CA ASP A 193 27.92 -7.44 -0.06
C ASP A 193 27.16 -8.48 0.77
N GLU A 194 27.86 -9.03 1.75
CA GLU A 194 27.34 -9.79 2.88
C GLU A 194 27.30 -8.91 4.12
N VAL A 195 26.11 -8.58 4.62
CA VAL A 195 25.91 -7.81 5.86
C VAL A 195 25.41 -8.71 7.00
N THR A 196 25.50 -8.26 8.24
CA THR A 196 24.86 -8.99 9.34
C THR A 196 23.37 -8.73 9.37
N ARG A 197 22.58 -9.73 9.81
CA ARG A 197 21.15 -9.53 10.06
C ARG A 197 20.87 -8.37 11.02
N ASN A 198 21.74 -8.20 12.04
CA ASN A 198 21.60 -7.10 12.99
C ASN A 198 21.86 -5.76 12.32
N ALA A 199 22.84 -5.64 11.43
CA ALA A 199 23.05 -4.38 10.68
C ALA A 199 21.83 -3.97 9.86
N LEU A 200 21.06 -4.94 9.33
CA LEU A 200 19.80 -4.64 8.65
C LEU A 200 18.72 -4.11 9.62
N ILE A 201 18.66 -4.69 10.82
CA ILE A 201 17.72 -4.23 11.87
C ILE A 201 18.13 -2.84 12.37
N ASP A 202 19.41 -2.64 12.64
CA ASP A 202 19.97 -1.36 13.10
C ASP A 202 19.74 -0.24 12.06
N ALA A 203 19.93 -0.55 10.76
CA ALA A 203 19.64 0.38 9.66
C ALA A 203 18.15 0.72 9.55
N PHE A 204 17.27 -0.25 9.81
CA PHE A 204 15.83 -0.01 9.88
C PHE A 204 15.46 0.88 11.07
N GLU A 205 16.01 0.61 12.25
CA GLU A 205 15.78 1.46 13.43
C GLU A 205 16.35 2.87 13.25
N ALA A 206 17.48 3.02 12.59
CA ALA A 206 18.04 4.33 12.27
C ALA A 206 17.14 5.15 11.32
N ALA A 207 16.39 4.48 10.44
CA ALA A 207 15.49 5.13 9.49
C ALA A 207 14.11 5.46 10.10
N PHE A 208 13.57 4.57 10.96
CA PHE A 208 12.18 4.63 11.42
C PHE A 208 12.04 4.83 12.93
N GLY A 209 13.15 4.92 13.66
CA GLY A 209 13.17 5.16 15.10
C GLY A 209 13.58 3.95 15.94
N ASP A 210 14.10 4.22 17.12
CA ASP A 210 14.59 3.22 18.07
C ASP A 210 13.50 2.21 18.46
N GLY A 211 13.84 0.91 18.46
CA GLY A 211 12.96 -0.18 18.84
C GLY A 211 11.95 -0.58 17.76
N THR A 212 11.94 0.08 16.59
CA THR A 212 11.06 -0.28 15.45
C THR A 212 11.50 -1.56 14.76
N GLY A 213 12.71 -2.04 14.98
CA GLY A 213 13.20 -3.32 14.46
C GLY A 213 12.30 -4.53 14.78
N ARG A 214 11.42 -4.41 15.78
CA ARG A 214 10.35 -5.39 16.05
C ARG A 214 9.30 -5.49 14.93
N ALA A 215 9.11 -4.43 14.17
CA ALA A 215 8.18 -4.39 13.05
C ALA A 215 8.76 -4.99 11.76
N LEU A 216 10.09 -5.20 11.72
CA LEU A 216 10.78 -5.74 10.56
C LEU A 216 10.88 -7.27 10.61
N SER A 217 10.46 -7.94 9.54
CA SER A 217 10.61 -9.38 9.34
C SER A 217 11.36 -9.67 8.06
N LEU A 218 12.62 -10.09 8.17
CA LEU A 218 13.49 -10.39 7.04
C LEU A 218 13.20 -11.80 6.47
N LYS A 219 13.08 -11.93 5.17
CA LYS A 219 12.90 -13.18 4.44
C LYS A 219 14.11 -13.42 3.56
N CYS A 220 14.68 -14.60 3.70
CA CYS A 220 15.83 -15.01 2.92
C CYS A 220 15.59 -16.34 2.23
N GLY A 221 16.12 -16.47 1.03
CA GLY A 221 16.14 -17.68 0.23
C GLY A 221 17.54 -18.27 0.06
N GLY A 222 17.65 -19.19 -0.89
CA GLY A 222 18.89 -19.86 -1.20
C GLY A 222 19.34 -20.85 -0.12
N ARG A 223 20.55 -21.40 -0.30
CA ARG A 223 21.12 -22.37 0.64
C ARG A 223 21.38 -21.71 1.99
N GLY A 224 20.77 -22.22 3.05
CA GLY A 224 20.97 -21.73 4.41
C GLY A 224 20.26 -20.41 4.70
N ASN A 225 19.30 -19.99 3.89
CA ASN A 225 18.54 -18.73 4.06
C ASN A 225 19.47 -17.51 4.20
N ARG A 226 20.39 -17.33 3.26
CA ARG A 226 21.40 -16.28 3.30
C ARG A 226 21.15 -15.13 2.31
N VAL A 227 20.33 -15.32 1.31
CA VAL A 227 20.05 -14.31 0.30
C VAL A 227 18.79 -13.54 0.66
N LEU A 228 18.87 -12.24 0.84
CA LEU A 228 17.69 -11.42 1.08
C LEU A 228 16.76 -11.48 -0.13
N THR A 229 15.52 -11.87 0.09
CA THR A 229 14.50 -11.96 -0.97
C THR A 229 13.33 -11.03 -0.75
N GLU A 230 12.99 -10.73 0.51
CA GLU A 230 11.82 -9.94 0.88
C GLU A 230 12.00 -9.36 2.29
N VAL A 231 11.46 -8.19 2.51
CA VAL A 231 11.21 -7.66 3.85
C VAL A 231 9.71 -7.53 4.06
N ARG A 232 9.29 -7.67 5.31
CA ARG A 232 7.92 -7.41 5.72
C ARG A 232 7.93 -6.41 6.85
N ILE A 233 7.06 -5.43 6.77
CA ILE A 233 6.94 -4.35 7.74
C ILE A 233 5.52 -4.41 8.31
N GLY A 234 5.41 -4.46 9.63
CA GLY A 234 4.13 -4.39 10.33
C GLY A 234 3.71 -2.93 10.52
N ILE A 235 2.53 -2.60 10.04
CA ILE A 235 1.97 -1.25 10.10
C ILE A 235 0.61 -1.35 10.80
N ASP A 236 0.40 -0.56 11.83
CA ASP A 236 -0.86 -0.45 12.56
C ASP A 236 -1.96 0.02 11.60
N ALA A 237 -3.12 -0.64 11.61
CA ALA A 237 -4.18 -0.34 10.66
C ALA A 237 -4.80 1.04 10.89
N GLU A 238 -4.93 1.46 12.16
CA GLU A 238 -5.49 2.77 12.54
C GLU A 238 -4.51 3.94 12.27
N GLN A 239 -3.21 3.63 12.09
CA GLN A 239 -2.14 4.62 11.90
C GLN A 239 -1.42 4.47 10.55
N VAL A 240 -2.05 3.82 9.58
CA VAL A 240 -1.42 3.56 8.27
C VAL A 240 -1.09 4.85 7.52
N GLU A 241 -1.90 5.89 7.67
CA GLU A 241 -1.69 7.22 7.06
C GLU A 241 -0.54 8.00 7.72
N ASP A 242 -0.19 7.67 8.97
CA ASP A 242 0.91 8.30 9.70
C ASP A 242 2.28 7.66 9.36
N PHE A 243 2.30 6.58 8.56
CA PHE A 243 3.57 5.99 8.13
C PHE A 243 4.38 7.02 7.31
N PRO A 244 5.69 7.24 7.62
CA PRO A 244 6.62 6.35 8.32
C PRO A 244 6.87 6.68 9.81
N ASP A 245 5.99 7.35 10.50
CA ASP A 245 6.16 7.62 11.92
C ASP A 245 6.32 6.32 12.72
N SER A 246 7.22 6.32 13.71
CA SER A 246 7.52 5.12 14.51
C SER A 246 6.31 4.56 15.28
N ALA A 247 5.32 5.42 15.57
CA ALA A 247 4.07 5.03 16.21
C ALA A 247 3.19 4.15 15.33
N SER A 248 3.24 4.34 13.99
CA SER A 248 2.50 3.51 13.03
C SER A 248 3.05 2.10 12.87
N LEU A 249 4.20 1.79 13.48
CA LEU A 249 4.89 0.51 13.32
C LEU A 249 4.53 -0.49 14.41
N THR A 250 4.03 -1.66 14.02
CA THR A 250 3.63 -2.73 14.92
C THR A 250 4.49 -4.00 14.76
N ALA A 251 4.58 -4.80 15.82
CA ALA A 251 5.49 -5.94 15.85
C ALA A 251 5.05 -7.10 14.96
N LEU A 252 5.98 -7.62 14.18
CA LEU A 252 5.83 -8.86 13.42
C LEU A 252 6.65 -10.02 14.00
N ARG A 253 6.32 -11.24 13.59
CA ARG A 253 7.20 -12.39 13.85
C ARG A 253 8.54 -12.20 13.12
N ARG A 254 9.64 -12.37 13.86
CA ARG A 254 10.98 -12.33 13.27
C ARG A 254 11.09 -13.26 12.06
N GLY A 255 11.78 -12.81 11.03
CA GLY A 255 12.10 -13.62 9.87
C GLY A 255 13.13 -14.71 10.15
N ARG A 256 13.44 -15.49 9.12
CA ARG A 256 14.33 -16.67 9.21
C ARG A 256 15.65 -16.52 8.48
N CYS A 257 16.11 -15.27 8.24
CA CYS A 257 17.42 -15.05 7.65
C CYS A 257 18.54 -15.55 8.56
N ALA A 258 19.62 -16.05 7.97
CA ALA A 258 20.85 -16.39 8.67
C ALA A 258 21.47 -15.15 9.35
N THR A 259 22.51 -15.36 10.16
CA THR A 259 23.23 -14.26 10.83
C THR A 259 23.92 -13.33 9.82
N ARG A 260 24.39 -13.88 8.69
CA ARG A 260 24.94 -13.14 7.56
C ARG A 260 24.00 -13.25 6.37
N VAL A 261 23.73 -12.13 5.73
CA VAL A 261 22.75 -11.97 4.67
C VAL A 261 23.43 -11.33 3.47
N HIS A 262 23.33 -11.97 2.32
CA HIS A 262 23.83 -11.44 1.06
C HIS A 262 22.76 -10.58 0.39
N LEU A 263 23.15 -9.37 0.02
CA LEU A 263 22.34 -8.40 -0.72
C LEU A 263 22.71 -8.47 -2.20
N VAL A 264 22.02 -9.32 -2.96
CA VAL A 264 22.30 -9.48 -4.40
C VAL A 264 22.18 -8.13 -5.09
N ALA A 265 23.19 -7.75 -5.88
CA ALA A 265 23.16 -6.54 -6.68
C ALA A 265 22.15 -6.67 -7.84
N ALA A 266 21.49 -5.58 -8.16
CA ALA A 266 20.70 -5.49 -9.37
C ALA A 266 21.58 -5.66 -10.61
N GLN A 267 21.11 -6.39 -11.61
CA GLN A 267 21.83 -6.70 -12.86
C GLN A 267 21.17 -6.01 -14.04
#